data_d4fc2c6de4671aa36a9f01e4a7e8462d
#
_entry.id   d4fc2c6de4671aa36a9f01e4a7e8462d
#
_cell.length_a   1.000
_cell.length_b   1.000
_cell.length_c   1.000
_cell.angle_alpha   90.00
_cell.angle_beta   90.00
_cell.angle_gamma   90.00
#
_symmetry.space_group_name_H-M   'P 1'
#
loop_
_entity.id
_entity.type
_entity.pdbx_description
1 polymer ?
#
loop_
_entity_poly.entity_id
_entity_poly.type
_entity_poly.pdbx_seq_one_letter_code
_entity_poly.pdbx_strand_id
1 'polypeptide(L)'
;MSVPILARYPRIGTVPRIVVLISTRIVGGPAKGLLQVIPELRRRGRFEVVLCTFADRKGPDSPFMLAARERGIRVNVLHQRHHWDLGPLKELRELVEPAGTIIQTHGYKEAVFGLAVKRLSGRPWIAFLHGTTEENLKVRLYHRLDQELTKHADAIVSVSRELAERTVGPRHRAKLTIIENAVERPPQESLVPRRTLRQAWQAKGWVIGCIGRLSHEKGQAQLIEAAGRLVRQGALFTLVLAGDGPDRDLLQEKAQTEGVGAHVRFLGHMPRMDEIYANLDMLVLPSHREGMPNVILEAMQWRLPIVSTAVGAVPEMLVNGVSGLLVRPGDPISLARAIAAFMGDPEKAARMGRKAYEALYPRFSPERRAEKFESLYNRVLEAV
;
A
#
# COMPACT_ATOMS: atom_id res chain seq x y z
N MET A 1 7.40 34.89 14.78
CA MET A 1 6.95 34.45 16.11
C MET A 1 6.86 32.93 16.07
N SER A 2 7.84 32.27 16.67
CA SER A 2 7.94 30.80 16.73
C SER A 2 6.91 30.28 17.75
N VAL A 3 5.89 29.59 17.27
CA VAL A 3 4.97 28.84 18.13
C VAL A 3 5.75 27.65 18.71
N PRO A 4 5.78 27.46 20.03
CA PRO A 4 6.52 26.35 20.64
C PRO A 4 5.89 25.02 20.20
N ILE A 5 6.72 24.12 19.67
CA ILE A 5 6.38 22.77 19.17
C ILE A 5 5.76 21.86 20.25
N LEU A 6 5.88 22.24 21.54
CA LEU A 6 5.47 21.45 22.70
C LEU A 6 4.06 21.75 23.24
N ALA A 7 3.19 22.44 22.49
CA ALA A 7 1.86 22.77 22.96
C ALA A 7 0.93 21.54 22.96
N ARG A 8 0.89 20.87 24.14
CA ARG A 8 -0.25 20.13 24.68
C ARG A 8 -0.61 18.77 24.06
N TYR A 9 0.24 17.77 24.32
CA TYR A 9 -0.34 16.47 24.67
C TYR A 9 -0.71 16.50 26.17
N PRO A 10 -1.92 16.03 26.57
CA PRO A 10 -2.22 15.93 27.99
C PRO A 10 -1.18 14.99 28.62
N ARG A 11 -0.59 15.39 29.75
CA ARG A 11 0.19 14.52 30.61
C ARG A 11 -0.77 13.50 31.24
N ILE A 12 -1.13 12.46 30.49
CA ILE A 12 -1.77 11.27 31.04
C ILE A 12 -0.63 10.34 31.39
N GLY A 13 -0.37 10.21 32.68
CA GLY A 13 0.62 9.26 33.19
C GLY A 13 0.36 7.86 32.67
N THR A 14 1.42 7.16 32.27
CA THR A 14 1.55 5.72 32.06
C THR A 14 1.22 5.11 30.68
N VAL A 15 0.64 5.84 29.71
CA VAL A 15 0.38 5.25 28.39
C VAL A 15 1.68 5.27 27.54
N PRO A 16 2.21 4.11 27.07
CA PRO A 16 3.39 4.08 26.23
C PRO A 16 3.19 4.84 24.93
N ARG A 17 4.28 5.48 24.43
CA ARG A 17 4.24 6.32 23.24
C ARG A 17 4.85 5.61 22.05
N ILE A 18 4.21 5.73 20.88
CA ILE A 18 4.73 5.26 19.60
C ILE A 18 4.99 6.46 18.70
N VAL A 19 6.25 6.74 18.42
CA VAL A 19 6.67 7.79 17.47
C VAL A 19 6.83 7.14 16.10
N VAL A 20 5.90 7.43 15.18
CA VAL A 20 5.88 6.89 13.82
C VAL A 20 6.48 7.89 12.85
N LEU A 21 7.53 7.50 12.15
CA LEU A 21 8.26 8.35 11.20
C LEU A 21 8.06 7.84 9.76
N ILE A 22 7.53 8.70 8.89
CA ILE A 22 7.33 8.44 7.46
C ILE A 22 7.63 9.70 6.64
N SER A 23 8.31 9.53 5.50
CA SER A 23 8.58 10.60 4.53
C SER A 23 7.76 10.35 3.27
N THR A 24 6.65 11.07 3.12
CA THR A 24 5.80 10.97 1.94
C THR A 24 5.00 12.25 1.70
N ARG A 25 4.75 12.55 0.43
CA ARG A 25 3.84 13.63 0.02
C ARG A 25 2.49 13.10 -0.44
N ILE A 26 2.45 11.84 -0.90
CA ILE A 26 1.27 11.22 -1.51
C ILE A 26 0.68 10.17 -0.58
N VAL A 27 -0.58 9.87 -0.77
CA VAL A 27 -1.26 8.77 -0.05
C VAL A 27 -1.01 7.46 -0.79
N GLY A 28 0.25 7.01 -0.77
CA GLY A 28 0.64 5.67 -1.26
C GLY A 28 0.32 4.57 -0.25
N GLY A 29 0.66 3.33 -0.59
CA GLY A 29 0.34 2.16 0.25
C GLY A 29 0.72 2.28 1.72
N PRO A 30 1.97 2.64 2.07
CA PRO A 30 2.40 2.81 3.46
C PRO A 30 1.62 3.91 4.20
N ALA A 31 1.45 5.08 3.56
CA ALA A 31 0.71 6.20 4.13
C ALA A 31 -0.75 5.84 4.37
N LYS A 32 -1.41 5.23 3.37
CA LYS A 32 -2.81 4.78 3.48
C LYS A 32 -3.00 3.83 4.66
N GLY A 33 -2.08 2.88 4.82
CA GLY A 33 -2.12 1.94 5.94
C GLY A 33 -1.97 2.60 7.31
N LEU A 34 -1.13 3.63 7.44
CA LEU A 34 -1.00 4.40 8.69
C LEU A 34 -2.25 5.24 8.96
N LEU A 35 -2.77 5.96 7.95
CA LEU A 35 -3.96 6.78 8.07
C LEU A 35 -5.21 5.97 8.46
N GLN A 36 -5.25 4.67 8.13
CA GLN A 36 -6.34 3.77 8.51
C GLN A 36 -6.18 3.19 9.93
N VAL A 37 -4.95 2.87 10.36
CA VAL A 37 -4.74 2.19 11.63
C VAL A 37 -4.59 3.15 12.82
N ILE A 38 -4.07 4.35 12.61
CA ILE A 38 -3.84 5.31 13.71
C ILE A 38 -5.14 5.73 14.42
N PRO A 39 -6.25 6.04 13.72
CA PRO A 39 -7.53 6.31 14.40
C PRO A 39 -7.99 5.16 15.29
N GLU A 40 -7.83 3.91 14.82
CA GLU A 40 -8.20 2.73 15.56
C GLU A 40 -7.30 2.52 16.81
N LEU A 41 -5.98 2.68 16.68
CA LEU A 41 -5.06 2.61 17.83
C LEU A 41 -5.39 3.69 18.88
N ARG A 42 -5.75 4.91 18.43
CA ARG A 42 -6.17 5.99 19.34
C ARG A 42 -7.50 5.69 20.03
N ARG A 43 -8.49 5.13 19.30
CA ARG A 43 -9.78 4.73 19.87
C ARG A 43 -9.61 3.66 20.96
N ARG A 44 -8.67 2.76 20.80
CA ARG A 44 -8.34 1.70 21.78
C ARG A 44 -7.61 2.26 23.00
N GLY A 45 -6.96 3.40 22.90
CA GLY A 45 -6.41 4.16 24.04
C GLY A 45 -5.22 3.52 24.77
N ARG A 46 -4.65 2.41 24.25
CA ARG A 46 -3.55 1.69 24.90
C ARG A 46 -2.18 2.30 24.62
N PHE A 47 -2.07 3.09 23.57
CA PHE A 47 -0.83 3.74 23.12
C PHE A 47 -1.10 5.15 22.64
N GLU A 48 -0.21 6.07 22.99
CA GLU A 48 -0.16 7.40 22.39
C GLU A 48 0.58 7.33 21.06
N VAL A 49 -0.10 7.59 19.94
CA VAL A 49 0.54 7.53 18.61
C VAL A 49 0.84 8.93 18.11
N VAL A 50 2.12 9.23 17.90
CA VAL A 50 2.68 10.49 17.39
C VAL A 50 3.18 10.27 15.97
N LEU A 51 2.46 10.78 14.97
CA LEU A 51 2.87 10.68 13.57
C LEU A 51 3.79 11.84 13.21
N CYS A 52 4.96 11.52 12.64
CA CYS A 52 5.98 12.48 12.24
C CYS A 52 6.31 12.35 10.75
N THR A 53 6.58 13.49 10.12
CA THR A 53 7.13 13.57 8.75
C THR A 53 8.19 14.67 8.68
N PHE A 54 8.97 14.68 7.61
CA PHE A 54 9.96 15.75 7.41
C PHE A 54 9.33 16.94 6.68
N ALA A 55 9.82 18.14 7.02
CA ALA A 55 9.44 19.36 6.32
C ALA A 55 9.73 19.25 4.82
N ASP A 56 8.78 19.69 4.02
CA ASP A 56 8.91 19.70 2.57
C ASP A 56 9.13 21.12 2.05
N ARG A 57 10.07 21.27 1.11
CA ARG A 57 10.35 22.54 0.42
C ARG A 57 9.16 23.05 -0.41
N LYS A 58 8.25 22.16 -0.82
CA LYS A 58 7.07 22.50 -1.62
C LYS A 58 5.86 22.94 -0.78
N GLY A 59 6.03 23.12 0.53
CA GLY A 59 5.00 23.60 1.45
C GLY A 59 4.26 22.53 2.24
N PRO A 60 3.45 22.95 3.24
CA PRO A 60 2.83 22.05 4.22
C PRO A 60 1.61 21.29 3.70
N ASP A 61 1.00 21.70 2.58
CA ASP A 61 -0.26 21.13 2.10
C ASP A 61 -0.02 20.02 1.04
N SER A 62 0.66 18.96 1.46
CA SER A 62 0.75 17.76 0.62
C SER A 62 -0.54 16.93 0.72
N PRO A 63 -0.91 16.13 -0.31
CA PRO A 63 -2.03 15.19 -0.25
C PRO A 63 -2.03 14.30 0.99
N PHE A 64 -0.86 13.87 1.47
CA PHE A 64 -0.73 13.13 2.72
C PHE A 64 -1.14 13.96 3.95
N MET A 65 -0.69 15.22 4.04
CA MET A 65 -1.02 16.10 5.16
C MET A 65 -2.52 16.43 5.19
N LEU A 66 -3.13 16.66 4.02
CA LEU A 66 -4.57 16.90 3.90
C LEU A 66 -5.36 15.66 4.35
N ALA A 67 -5.02 14.48 3.84
CA ALA A 67 -5.68 13.23 4.20
C ALA A 67 -5.52 12.87 5.70
N ALA A 68 -4.40 13.22 6.32
CA ALA A 68 -4.20 13.08 7.76
C ALA A 68 -5.12 14.03 8.55
N ARG A 69 -5.20 15.29 8.11
CA ARG A 69 -6.05 16.32 8.74
C ARG A 69 -7.54 15.95 8.67
N GLU A 70 -8.01 15.47 7.53
CA GLU A 70 -9.39 14.97 7.33
C GLU A 70 -9.77 13.85 8.31
N ARG A 71 -8.78 13.02 8.71
CA ARG A 71 -8.95 11.93 9.69
C ARG A 71 -8.67 12.35 11.14
N GLY A 72 -8.52 13.66 11.40
CA GLY A 72 -8.18 14.15 12.72
C GLY A 72 -6.79 13.72 13.21
N ILE A 73 -5.89 13.29 12.30
CA ILE A 73 -4.54 12.87 12.63
C ILE A 73 -3.61 14.08 12.56
N ARG A 74 -3.12 14.51 13.73
CA ARG A 74 -2.07 15.53 13.78
C ARG A 74 -0.73 14.92 13.35
N VAL A 75 -0.05 15.59 12.42
CA VAL A 75 1.28 15.22 11.94
C VAL A 75 2.29 16.23 12.46
N ASN A 76 3.32 15.77 13.16
CA ASN A 76 4.45 16.61 13.58
C ASN A 76 5.43 16.71 12.40
N VAL A 77 5.76 17.93 12.03
CA VAL A 77 6.67 18.21 10.92
C VAL A 77 8.05 18.48 11.49
N LEU A 78 9.00 17.60 11.22
CA LEU A 78 10.40 17.74 11.64
C LEU A 78 11.15 18.66 10.68
N HIS A 79 11.85 19.65 11.21
CA HIS A 79 12.51 20.66 10.40
C HIS A 79 13.84 20.14 9.84
N GLN A 80 14.01 20.21 8.52
CA GLN A 80 15.25 19.84 7.84
C GLN A 80 15.65 20.90 6.81
N ARG A 81 16.95 21.20 6.71
CA ARG A 81 17.50 22.15 5.72
C ARG A 81 17.76 21.49 4.37
N HIS A 82 18.17 20.23 4.38
CA HIS A 82 18.44 19.41 3.19
C HIS A 82 18.18 17.93 3.50
N HIS A 83 18.20 17.08 2.47
CA HIS A 83 17.80 15.67 2.56
C HIS A 83 18.56 14.85 3.61
N TRP A 84 19.86 15.16 3.84
CA TRP A 84 20.72 14.49 4.81
C TRP A 84 20.99 15.30 6.08
N ASP A 85 20.16 16.32 6.35
CA ASP A 85 20.25 17.11 7.56
C ASP A 85 19.88 16.25 8.77
N LEU A 86 20.77 16.22 9.77
CA LEU A 86 20.55 15.53 11.04
C LEU A 86 19.83 16.42 12.08
N GLY A 87 19.51 17.67 11.75
CA GLY A 87 18.77 18.56 12.63
C GLY A 87 17.49 17.95 13.23
N PRO A 88 16.69 17.20 12.44
CA PRO A 88 15.51 16.48 12.94
C PRO A 88 15.79 15.51 14.11
N LEU A 89 17.04 15.06 14.27
CA LEU A 89 17.39 14.13 15.34
C LEU A 89 17.21 14.74 16.74
N LYS A 90 17.44 16.06 16.88
CA LYS A 90 17.18 16.76 18.15
C LYS A 90 15.70 16.75 18.50
N GLU A 91 14.84 17.09 17.53
CA GLU A 91 13.39 17.08 17.71
C GLU A 91 12.86 15.66 18.01
N LEU A 92 13.40 14.66 17.32
CA LEU A 92 13.05 13.25 17.57
C LEU A 92 13.46 12.80 18.97
N ARG A 93 14.64 13.20 19.47
CA ARG A 93 15.08 12.89 20.83
C ARG A 93 14.11 13.41 21.88
N GLU A 94 13.65 14.63 21.74
CA GLU A 94 12.65 15.23 22.65
C GLU A 94 11.33 14.44 22.62
N LEU A 95 10.89 13.99 21.44
CA LEU A 95 9.68 13.19 21.29
C LEU A 95 9.78 11.78 21.92
N VAL A 96 10.98 11.18 21.92
CA VAL A 96 11.19 9.83 22.46
C VAL A 96 11.73 9.82 23.91
N GLU A 97 11.94 10.99 24.53
CA GLU A 97 12.41 11.13 25.91
C GLU A 97 11.55 10.37 26.94
N PRO A 98 10.18 10.39 26.87
CA PRO A 98 9.35 9.71 27.85
C PRO A 98 9.64 8.20 27.90
N ALA A 99 9.66 7.65 29.12
CA ALA A 99 9.81 6.21 29.32
C ALA A 99 8.68 5.44 28.61
N GLY A 100 8.96 4.21 28.15
CA GLY A 100 8.00 3.41 27.41
C GLY A 100 7.73 3.92 25.97
N THR A 101 8.65 4.70 25.39
CA THR A 101 8.52 5.16 24.01
C THR A 101 9.19 4.18 23.03
N ILE A 102 8.51 3.87 21.93
CA ILE A 102 9.02 3.12 20.77
C ILE A 102 9.12 4.08 19.58
N ILE A 103 10.22 3.99 18.80
CA ILE A 103 10.27 4.61 17.48
C ILE A 103 9.95 3.57 16.40
N GLN A 104 9.05 3.92 15.48
CA GLN A 104 8.66 3.10 14.33
C GLN A 104 8.97 3.85 13.04
N THR A 105 9.65 3.21 12.08
CA THR A 105 10.11 3.86 10.84
C THR A 105 9.59 3.16 9.60
N HIS A 106 9.27 3.98 8.56
CA HIS A 106 8.72 3.53 7.29
C HIS A 106 9.55 4.08 6.12
N GLY A 107 10.64 3.40 5.76
CA GLY A 107 11.52 3.73 4.65
C GLY A 107 12.99 3.86 5.03
N TYR A 108 13.87 3.93 4.02
CA TYR A 108 15.33 3.90 4.22
C TYR A 108 15.88 5.13 4.96
N LYS A 109 15.34 6.32 4.65
CA LYS A 109 15.74 7.56 5.31
C LYS A 109 15.36 7.51 6.79
N GLU A 110 14.14 7.09 7.06
CA GLU A 110 13.59 6.94 8.40
C GLU A 110 14.38 5.89 9.21
N ALA A 111 14.85 4.82 8.57
CA ALA A 111 15.68 3.80 9.21
C ALA A 111 17.02 4.36 9.74
N VAL A 112 17.61 5.32 9.03
CA VAL A 112 18.83 6.04 9.53
C VAL A 112 18.53 6.76 10.84
N PHE A 113 17.39 7.49 10.89
CA PHE A 113 16.96 8.18 12.12
C PHE A 113 16.56 7.21 13.22
N GLY A 114 15.89 6.10 12.88
CA GLY A 114 15.52 5.04 13.82
C GLY A 114 16.77 4.45 14.52
N LEU A 115 17.80 4.11 13.75
CA LEU A 115 19.06 3.60 14.29
C LEU A 115 19.79 4.65 15.14
N ALA A 116 19.83 5.91 14.69
CA ALA A 116 20.47 6.99 15.43
C ALA A 116 19.77 7.25 16.77
N VAL A 117 18.43 7.35 16.78
CA VAL A 117 17.63 7.50 18.01
C VAL A 117 17.86 6.32 18.95
N LYS A 118 17.79 5.08 18.46
CA LYS A 118 18.04 3.88 19.26
C LYS A 118 19.40 3.95 19.95
N ARG A 119 20.48 4.31 19.22
CA ARG A 119 21.84 4.39 19.78
C ARG A 119 22.01 5.51 20.81
N LEU A 120 21.33 6.64 20.61
CA LEU A 120 21.48 7.83 21.45
C LEU A 120 20.58 7.84 22.68
N SER A 121 19.39 7.21 22.61
CA SER A 121 18.38 7.24 23.67
C SER A 121 18.12 5.88 24.33
N GLY A 122 18.64 4.79 23.76
CA GLY A 122 18.33 3.42 24.21
C GLY A 122 16.86 2.98 23.93
N ARG A 123 16.06 3.82 23.25
CA ARG A 123 14.68 3.47 22.97
C ARG A 123 14.56 2.39 21.90
N PRO A 124 13.64 1.43 22.06
CA PRO A 124 13.46 0.37 21.08
C PRO A 124 12.98 0.92 19.73
N TRP A 125 13.47 0.29 18.66
CA TRP A 125 13.20 0.65 17.28
C TRP A 125 12.53 -0.48 16.51
N ILE A 126 11.39 -0.17 15.88
CA ILE A 126 10.66 -1.05 14.96
C ILE A 126 10.87 -0.53 13.53
N ALA A 127 11.39 -1.37 12.63
CA ALA A 127 11.55 -1.06 11.22
C ALA A 127 10.45 -1.73 10.38
N PHE A 128 9.83 -0.95 9.49
CA PHE A 128 8.79 -1.44 8.58
C PHE A 128 9.35 -1.66 7.18
N LEU A 129 9.22 -2.89 6.67
CA LEU A 129 9.57 -3.25 5.30
C LEU A 129 8.36 -3.05 4.39
N HIS A 130 8.54 -2.22 3.37
CA HIS A 130 7.58 -2.04 2.29
C HIS A 130 8.11 -2.72 1.02
N GLY A 131 7.20 -3.04 0.06
CA GLY A 131 7.61 -3.57 -1.23
C GLY A 131 8.59 -2.62 -1.94
N THR A 132 9.60 -3.19 -2.59
CA THR A 132 10.66 -2.42 -3.25
C THR A 132 10.34 -2.19 -4.72
N THR A 133 10.56 -0.97 -5.22
CA THR A 133 10.66 -0.64 -6.64
C THR A 133 12.14 -0.71 -7.08
N GLU A 134 12.42 -1.19 -8.27
CA GLU A 134 13.81 -1.30 -8.80
C GLU A 134 14.01 -0.37 -10.00
N GLU A 135 13.59 0.88 -9.89
CA GLU A 135 13.57 1.84 -11.00
C GLU A 135 14.96 2.21 -11.54
N ASN A 136 15.98 2.24 -10.67
CA ASN A 136 17.34 2.58 -11.04
C ASN A 136 18.37 2.09 -10.01
N LEU A 137 19.67 2.16 -10.36
CA LEU A 137 20.77 1.76 -9.48
C LEU A 137 20.78 2.47 -8.12
N LYS A 138 20.38 3.74 -8.10
CA LYS A 138 20.30 4.54 -6.88
C LYS A 138 19.25 3.99 -5.92
N VAL A 139 18.07 3.63 -6.43
CA VAL A 139 16.99 3.03 -5.65
C VAL A 139 17.41 1.66 -5.11
N ARG A 140 18.10 0.83 -5.93
CA ARG A 140 18.65 -0.46 -5.47
C ARG A 140 19.65 -0.30 -4.33
N LEU A 141 20.52 0.72 -4.40
CA LEU A 141 21.47 1.01 -3.33
C LEU A 141 20.77 1.42 -2.03
N TYR A 142 19.74 2.28 -2.12
CA TYR A 142 18.93 2.68 -0.96
C TYR A 142 18.19 1.50 -0.33
N HIS A 143 17.67 0.56 -1.14
CA HIS A 143 17.05 -0.65 -0.61
C HIS A 143 18.05 -1.57 0.09
N ARG A 144 19.29 -1.72 -0.44
CA ARG A 144 20.35 -2.47 0.26
C ARG A 144 20.70 -1.81 1.58
N LEU A 145 20.84 -0.48 1.60
CA LEU A 145 21.10 0.26 2.84
C LEU A 145 19.96 0.07 3.86
N ASP A 146 18.71 0.18 3.42
CA ASP A 146 17.55 -0.06 4.27
C ASP A 146 17.57 -1.46 4.89
N GLN A 147 17.85 -2.49 4.08
CA GLN A 147 17.97 -3.87 4.54
C GLN A 147 19.11 -4.06 5.55
N GLU A 148 20.26 -3.42 5.35
CA GLU A 148 21.38 -3.49 6.30
C GLU A 148 21.03 -2.77 7.61
N LEU A 149 20.44 -1.58 7.54
CA LEU A 149 20.07 -0.81 8.73
C LEU A 149 18.99 -1.53 9.55
N THR A 150 17.98 -2.08 8.90
CA THR A 150 16.85 -2.75 9.59
C THR A 150 17.26 -3.98 10.39
N LYS A 151 18.41 -4.61 10.10
CA LYS A 151 18.99 -5.70 10.91
C LYS A 151 19.26 -5.28 12.36
N HIS A 152 19.48 -3.99 12.60
CA HIS A 152 19.74 -3.43 13.93
C HIS A 152 18.46 -3.06 14.70
N ALA A 153 17.28 -3.15 14.07
CA ALA A 153 16.02 -2.91 14.73
C ALA A 153 15.74 -4.00 15.81
N ASP A 154 14.93 -3.65 16.81
CA ASP A 154 14.48 -4.60 17.85
C ASP A 154 13.37 -5.50 17.32
N ALA A 155 12.52 -4.94 16.44
CA ALA A 155 11.56 -5.72 15.68
C ALA A 155 11.50 -5.24 14.22
N ILE A 156 11.18 -6.18 13.32
CA ILE A 156 11.04 -5.94 11.89
C ILE A 156 9.61 -6.33 11.49
N VAL A 157 8.90 -5.43 10.84
CA VAL A 157 7.56 -5.70 10.33
C VAL A 157 7.57 -5.81 8.82
N SER A 158 6.95 -6.85 8.29
CA SER A 158 6.69 -7.02 6.87
C SER A 158 5.20 -7.15 6.60
N VAL A 159 4.76 -6.72 5.42
CA VAL A 159 3.34 -6.82 5.02
C VAL A 159 2.99 -8.19 4.43
N SER A 160 3.98 -9.04 4.11
CA SER A 160 3.77 -10.41 3.59
C SER A 160 4.93 -11.32 3.98
N ARG A 161 4.66 -12.63 3.95
CA ARG A 161 5.69 -13.66 4.20
C ARG A 161 6.72 -13.70 3.08
N GLU A 162 6.28 -13.63 1.83
CA GLU A 162 7.19 -13.64 0.67
C GLU A 162 8.17 -12.46 0.71
N LEU A 163 7.70 -11.25 0.99
CA LEU A 163 8.56 -10.08 1.16
C LEU A 163 9.55 -10.28 2.31
N ALA A 164 9.08 -10.81 3.43
CA ALA A 164 9.90 -11.10 4.60
C ALA A 164 11.02 -12.11 4.28
N GLU A 165 10.68 -13.24 3.65
CA GLU A 165 11.63 -14.29 3.28
C GLU A 165 12.70 -13.81 2.31
N ARG A 166 12.32 -12.94 1.38
CA ARG A 166 13.25 -12.35 0.41
C ARG A 166 14.17 -11.29 1.03
N THR A 167 13.71 -10.59 2.08
CA THR A 167 14.40 -9.40 2.60
C THR A 167 15.13 -9.69 3.91
N VAL A 168 14.57 -10.54 4.77
CA VAL A 168 15.07 -10.79 6.12
C VAL A 168 15.82 -12.11 6.17
N GLY A 169 17.15 -12.04 6.37
CA GLY A 169 17.98 -13.24 6.49
C GLY A 169 17.62 -14.11 7.70
N PRO A 170 18.00 -15.41 7.69
CA PRO A 170 17.62 -16.38 8.73
C PRO A 170 17.93 -15.93 10.17
N ARG A 171 19.04 -15.23 10.38
CA ARG A 171 19.49 -14.74 11.70
C ARG A 171 18.54 -13.71 12.33
N HIS A 172 17.70 -13.02 11.52
CA HIS A 172 16.82 -11.95 11.99
C HIS A 172 15.34 -12.36 12.00
N ARG A 173 15.02 -13.63 11.67
CA ARG A 173 13.64 -14.14 11.63
C ARG A 173 12.92 -14.05 12.99
N ALA A 174 13.65 -14.19 14.09
CA ALA A 174 13.08 -14.06 15.44
C ALA A 174 12.51 -12.66 15.73
N LYS A 175 13.01 -11.63 15.04
CA LYS A 175 12.54 -10.24 15.16
C LYS A 175 11.38 -9.92 14.22
N LEU A 176 11.03 -10.83 13.31
CA LEU A 176 10.07 -10.60 12.24
C LEU A 176 8.63 -10.77 12.72
N THR A 177 7.78 -9.85 12.35
CA THR A 177 6.33 -9.91 12.53
C THR A 177 5.64 -9.57 11.21
N ILE A 178 4.62 -10.35 10.83
CA ILE A 178 3.80 -10.05 9.65
C ILE A 178 2.57 -9.28 10.08
N ILE A 179 2.46 -8.03 9.59
CA ILE A 179 1.29 -7.17 9.81
C ILE A 179 0.78 -6.74 8.44
N GLU A 180 -0.26 -7.41 7.98
CA GLU A 180 -0.86 -7.20 6.66
C GLU A 180 -1.49 -5.80 6.56
N ASN A 181 -1.66 -5.32 5.33
CA ASN A 181 -2.46 -4.13 5.05
C ASN A 181 -3.92 -4.38 5.43
N ALA A 182 -4.65 -3.30 5.65
CA ALA A 182 -6.07 -3.31 5.96
C ALA A 182 -6.84 -2.40 5.01
N VAL A 183 -8.14 -2.55 4.99
CA VAL A 183 -9.07 -1.64 4.32
C VAL A 183 -10.24 -1.34 5.23
N GLU A 184 -10.60 -0.06 5.33
CA GLU A 184 -11.77 0.41 6.08
C GLU A 184 -13.06 -0.12 5.43
N ARG A 185 -14.05 -0.44 6.26
CA ARG A 185 -15.37 -0.80 5.75
C ARG A 185 -16.12 0.49 5.38
N PRO A 186 -16.41 0.75 4.10
CA PRO A 186 -17.21 1.91 3.73
C PRO A 186 -18.67 1.71 4.14
N PRO A 187 -19.47 2.77 4.22
CA PRO A 187 -20.91 2.64 4.32
C PRO A 187 -21.46 1.80 3.17
N GLN A 188 -22.37 0.86 3.47
CA GLN A 188 -22.91 -0.06 2.45
C GLN A 188 -23.54 0.68 1.26
N GLU A 189 -24.16 1.82 1.52
CA GLU A 189 -24.77 2.69 0.52
C GLU A 189 -23.77 3.24 -0.51
N SER A 190 -22.48 3.33 -0.16
CA SER A 190 -21.42 3.80 -1.05
C SER A 190 -20.89 2.72 -1.99
N LEU A 191 -21.17 1.45 -1.72
CA LEU A 191 -20.73 0.30 -2.52
C LEU A 191 -21.72 -0.09 -3.64
N VAL A 192 -22.55 0.84 -4.08
CA VAL A 192 -23.48 0.60 -5.20
C VAL A 192 -22.71 0.75 -6.51
N PRO A 193 -22.73 -0.25 -7.41
CA PRO A 193 -22.14 -0.11 -8.74
C PRO A 193 -22.78 1.08 -9.48
N ARG A 194 -21.93 2.02 -9.87
CA ARG A 194 -22.34 3.22 -10.61
C ARG A 194 -21.77 3.10 -12.02
N ARG A 195 -22.65 3.12 -13.03
CA ARG A 195 -22.20 3.04 -14.42
C ARG A 195 -21.98 4.42 -15.06
N THR A 196 -21.88 5.46 -14.26
CA THR A 196 -21.82 6.87 -14.70
C THR A 196 -20.59 7.22 -15.55
N LEU A 197 -19.43 6.61 -15.26
CA LEU A 197 -18.20 6.88 -16.02
C LEU A 197 -18.09 6.05 -17.30
N ARG A 198 -18.90 5.00 -17.47
CA ARG A 198 -18.84 4.12 -18.65
C ARG A 198 -19.13 4.86 -19.96
N GLN A 199 -20.04 5.81 -19.95
CA GLN A 199 -20.33 6.63 -21.10
C GLN A 199 -19.16 7.53 -21.46
N ALA A 200 -18.56 8.20 -20.46
CA ALA A 200 -17.36 9.03 -20.66
C ALA A 200 -16.16 8.23 -21.18
N TRP A 201 -16.04 6.97 -20.77
CA TRP A 201 -15.01 6.05 -21.28
C TRP A 201 -15.35 5.43 -22.62
N GLN A 202 -16.56 5.68 -23.17
CA GLN A 202 -17.09 5.01 -24.36
C GLN A 202 -16.98 3.47 -24.20
N ALA A 203 -17.33 2.98 -23.02
CA ALA A 203 -17.11 1.59 -22.64
C ALA A 203 -18.02 0.66 -23.42
N LYS A 204 -17.41 -0.42 -23.97
CA LYS A 204 -18.12 -1.49 -24.67
C LYS A 204 -17.83 -2.81 -23.95
N GLY A 205 -18.86 -3.63 -23.75
CA GLY A 205 -18.73 -4.93 -23.09
C GLY A 205 -18.24 -4.85 -21.65
N TRP A 206 -17.37 -5.76 -21.26
CA TRP A 206 -16.77 -5.81 -19.92
C TRP A 206 -15.82 -4.62 -19.68
N VAL A 207 -15.95 -4.00 -18.53
CA VAL A 207 -15.01 -2.95 -18.09
C VAL A 207 -13.98 -3.58 -17.16
N ILE A 208 -12.76 -3.73 -17.68
CA ILE A 208 -11.64 -4.36 -16.99
C ILE A 208 -10.75 -3.27 -16.43
N GLY A 209 -10.57 -3.21 -15.12
CA GLY A 209 -9.69 -2.24 -14.46
C GLY A 209 -8.31 -2.80 -14.18
N CYS A 210 -7.28 -2.01 -14.46
CA CYS A 210 -5.93 -2.20 -13.94
C CYS A 210 -5.50 -0.90 -13.26
N ILE A 211 -5.27 -0.95 -11.94
CA ILE A 211 -5.09 0.21 -11.10
C ILE A 211 -3.70 0.17 -10.48
N GLY A 212 -2.94 1.24 -10.66
CA GLY A 212 -1.61 1.36 -10.10
C GLY A 212 -0.68 2.22 -10.91
N ARG A 213 0.55 2.42 -10.41
CA ARG A 213 1.59 3.14 -11.11
C ARG A 213 1.87 2.49 -12.46
N LEU A 214 2.03 3.31 -13.51
CA LEU A 214 2.41 2.81 -14.83
C LEU A 214 3.93 2.62 -14.88
N SER A 215 4.38 1.41 -14.57
CA SER A 215 5.79 1.07 -14.44
C SER A 215 6.02 -0.44 -14.67
N HIS A 216 7.22 -0.79 -15.09
CA HIS A 216 7.58 -2.15 -15.51
C HIS A 216 7.17 -3.23 -14.49
N GLU A 217 7.38 -2.99 -13.21
CA GLU A 217 7.04 -3.97 -12.15
C GLU A 217 5.54 -4.23 -12.02
N LYS A 218 4.68 -3.34 -12.54
CA LYS A 218 3.22 -3.49 -12.51
C LYS A 218 2.65 -4.29 -13.68
N GLY A 219 3.46 -4.61 -14.69
CA GLY A 219 3.11 -5.58 -15.72
C GLY A 219 1.99 -5.16 -16.68
N GLN A 220 1.66 -3.86 -16.80
CA GLN A 220 0.61 -3.41 -17.71
C GLN A 220 0.90 -3.76 -19.17
N ALA A 221 2.18 -3.86 -19.54
CA ALA A 221 2.58 -4.28 -20.88
C ALA A 221 2.09 -5.68 -21.22
N GLN A 222 2.17 -6.63 -20.28
CA GLN A 222 1.64 -7.99 -20.43
C GLN A 222 0.11 -8.02 -20.49
N LEU A 223 -0.56 -7.12 -19.78
CA LEU A 223 -2.01 -7.00 -19.86
C LEU A 223 -2.47 -6.46 -21.22
N ILE A 224 -1.74 -5.49 -21.80
CA ILE A 224 -2.02 -4.99 -23.16
C ILE A 224 -1.82 -6.11 -24.19
N GLU A 225 -0.78 -6.93 -24.06
CA GLU A 225 -0.58 -8.09 -24.94
C GLU A 225 -1.71 -9.14 -24.76
N ALA A 226 -2.13 -9.40 -23.51
CA ALA A 226 -3.29 -10.26 -23.23
C ALA A 226 -4.57 -9.70 -23.87
N ALA A 227 -4.78 -8.37 -23.81
CA ALA A 227 -5.89 -7.68 -24.45
C ALA A 227 -5.87 -7.86 -25.98
N GLY A 228 -4.69 -7.80 -26.62
CA GLY A 228 -4.53 -8.08 -28.06
C GLY A 228 -5.02 -9.49 -28.43
N ARG A 229 -4.74 -10.47 -27.58
CA ARG A 229 -5.24 -11.84 -27.78
C ARG A 229 -6.75 -11.93 -27.67
N LEU A 230 -7.35 -11.24 -26.68
CA LEU A 230 -8.79 -11.19 -26.48
C LEU A 230 -9.52 -10.51 -27.68
N VAL A 231 -8.96 -9.43 -28.21
CA VAL A 231 -9.52 -8.76 -29.41
C VAL A 231 -9.49 -9.70 -30.62
N ARG A 232 -8.38 -10.41 -30.85
CA ARG A 232 -8.30 -11.44 -31.93
C ARG A 232 -9.30 -12.59 -31.78
N GLN A 233 -9.78 -12.83 -30.57
CA GLN A 233 -10.85 -13.82 -30.26
C GLN A 233 -12.27 -13.23 -30.35
N GLY A 234 -12.42 -11.96 -30.75
CA GLY A 234 -13.70 -11.28 -30.85
C GLY A 234 -14.31 -10.84 -29.51
N ALA A 235 -13.51 -10.80 -28.44
CA ALA A 235 -14.01 -10.39 -27.14
C ALA A 235 -14.36 -8.90 -27.11
N LEU A 236 -15.49 -8.56 -26.48
CA LEU A 236 -15.96 -7.17 -26.33
C LEU A 236 -15.68 -6.68 -24.91
N PHE A 237 -14.73 -5.75 -24.78
CA PHE A 237 -14.34 -5.17 -23.51
C PHE A 237 -13.75 -3.76 -23.66
N THR A 238 -13.63 -3.06 -22.55
CA THR A 238 -12.87 -1.83 -22.37
C THR A 238 -11.88 -2.02 -21.23
N LEU A 239 -10.60 -1.84 -21.51
CA LEU A 239 -9.52 -1.88 -20.54
C LEU A 239 -9.25 -0.46 -20.01
N VAL A 240 -9.39 -0.27 -18.71
CA VAL A 240 -9.16 1.00 -18.03
C VAL A 240 -7.87 0.93 -17.22
N LEU A 241 -6.89 1.75 -17.56
CA LEU A 241 -5.63 1.89 -16.84
C LEU A 241 -5.70 3.16 -15.98
N ALA A 242 -5.91 2.99 -14.67
CA ALA A 242 -5.99 4.10 -13.72
C ALA A 242 -4.68 4.23 -12.95
N GLY A 243 -4.01 5.33 -13.11
CA GLY A 243 -2.70 5.64 -12.57
C GLY A 243 -1.82 6.36 -13.56
N ASP A 244 -0.66 6.79 -13.09
CA ASP A 244 0.35 7.45 -13.92
C ASP A 244 1.75 6.87 -13.60
N GLY A 245 2.73 7.14 -14.47
CA GLY A 245 4.07 6.62 -14.26
C GLY A 245 4.97 6.71 -15.49
N PRO A 246 6.25 6.32 -15.35
CA PRO A 246 7.26 6.50 -16.41
C PRO A 246 6.96 5.72 -17.69
N ASP A 247 6.20 4.63 -17.62
CA ASP A 247 5.94 3.77 -18.77
C ASP A 247 4.69 4.17 -19.58
N ARG A 248 4.04 5.32 -19.24
CA ARG A 248 2.79 5.73 -19.88
C ARG A 248 2.86 5.74 -21.42
N ASP A 249 3.86 6.43 -21.97
CA ASP A 249 4.01 6.58 -23.41
C ASP A 249 4.32 5.25 -24.09
N LEU A 250 5.19 4.44 -23.48
CA LEU A 250 5.52 3.09 -23.92
C LEU A 250 4.28 2.18 -23.96
N LEU A 251 3.43 2.27 -22.95
CA LEU A 251 2.18 1.49 -22.88
C LEU A 251 1.16 1.94 -23.93
N GLN A 252 1.09 3.23 -24.22
CA GLN A 252 0.24 3.76 -25.30
C GLN A 252 0.71 3.27 -26.69
N GLU A 253 2.02 3.32 -26.96
CA GLU A 253 2.61 2.78 -28.18
C GLU A 253 2.34 1.27 -28.30
N LYS A 254 2.56 0.53 -27.20
CA LYS A 254 2.27 -0.91 -27.17
C LYS A 254 0.79 -1.21 -27.44
N ALA A 255 -0.15 -0.41 -26.94
CA ALA A 255 -1.57 -0.59 -27.19
C ALA A 255 -1.90 -0.43 -28.69
N GLN A 256 -1.24 0.49 -29.39
CA GLN A 256 -1.39 0.66 -30.84
C GLN A 256 -0.80 -0.55 -31.59
N THR A 257 0.42 -0.96 -31.25
CA THR A 257 1.13 -2.07 -31.89
C THR A 257 0.38 -3.40 -31.74
N GLU A 258 -0.25 -3.63 -30.58
CA GLU A 258 -1.08 -4.83 -30.34
C GLU A 258 -2.49 -4.73 -30.97
N GLY A 259 -2.84 -3.60 -31.59
CA GLY A 259 -4.14 -3.36 -32.21
C GLY A 259 -5.29 -3.17 -31.21
N VAL A 260 -4.98 -2.78 -29.96
CA VAL A 260 -5.99 -2.60 -28.90
C VAL A 260 -6.22 -1.16 -28.48
N GLY A 261 -5.62 -0.18 -29.18
CA GLY A 261 -5.72 1.24 -28.80
C GLY A 261 -7.17 1.72 -28.64
N ALA A 262 -8.10 1.24 -29.47
CA ALA A 262 -9.52 1.56 -29.36
C ALA A 262 -10.20 0.99 -28.11
N HIS A 263 -9.61 -0.03 -27.48
CA HIS A 263 -10.14 -0.72 -26.29
C HIS A 263 -9.54 -0.20 -24.98
N VAL A 264 -8.44 0.56 -25.02
CA VAL A 264 -7.70 1.00 -23.82
C VAL A 264 -8.01 2.46 -23.48
N ARG A 265 -8.23 2.74 -22.20
CA ARG A 265 -8.40 4.09 -21.65
C ARG A 265 -7.37 4.36 -20.57
N PHE A 266 -6.50 5.33 -20.79
CA PHE A 266 -5.49 5.80 -19.85
C PHE A 266 -6.07 6.98 -19.05
N LEU A 267 -6.47 6.76 -17.80
CA LEU A 267 -7.16 7.76 -16.99
C LEU A 267 -6.21 8.73 -16.26
N GLY A 268 -4.92 8.38 -16.15
CA GLY A 268 -4.00 9.13 -15.30
C GLY A 268 -4.29 8.96 -13.81
N HIS A 269 -3.80 9.90 -13.02
CA HIS A 269 -4.05 9.90 -11.57
C HIS A 269 -5.50 10.25 -11.26
N MET A 270 -6.19 9.35 -10.54
CA MET A 270 -7.60 9.52 -10.17
C MET A 270 -7.72 9.75 -8.66
N PRO A 271 -8.25 10.89 -8.21
CA PRO A 271 -8.38 11.19 -6.78
C PRO A 271 -9.49 10.38 -6.09
N ARG A 272 -10.53 9.99 -6.83
CA ARG A 272 -11.70 9.26 -6.33
C ARG A 272 -11.73 7.84 -6.86
N MET A 273 -11.00 6.97 -6.16
CA MET A 273 -10.87 5.57 -6.56
C MET A 273 -12.16 4.77 -6.40
N ASP A 274 -13.03 5.14 -5.47
CA ASP A 274 -14.36 4.60 -5.28
C ASP A 274 -15.21 4.66 -6.57
N GLU A 275 -15.15 5.79 -7.28
CA GLU A 275 -15.82 5.94 -8.56
C GLU A 275 -15.27 4.99 -9.64
N ILE A 276 -13.96 4.74 -9.63
CA ILE A 276 -13.36 3.80 -10.57
C ILE A 276 -13.88 2.39 -10.30
N TYR A 277 -13.72 1.89 -9.06
CA TYR A 277 -14.17 0.55 -8.69
C TYR A 277 -15.65 0.34 -8.95
N ALA A 278 -16.50 1.34 -8.67
CA ALA A 278 -17.95 1.29 -8.91
C ALA A 278 -18.34 1.08 -10.38
N ASN A 279 -17.44 1.37 -11.31
CA ASN A 279 -17.67 1.28 -12.76
C ASN A 279 -16.98 0.06 -13.40
N LEU A 280 -16.21 -0.72 -12.65
CA LEU A 280 -15.55 -1.93 -13.15
C LEU A 280 -16.49 -3.17 -13.10
N ASP A 281 -16.23 -4.13 -13.99
CA ASP A 281 -16.77 -5.49 -13.92
C ASP A 281 -15.72 -6.48 -13.41
N MET A 282 -14.42 -6.17 -13.50
CA MET A 282 -13.32 -7.02 -13.11
C MET A 282 -12.09 -6.17 -12.78
N LEU A 283 -11.31 -6.59 -11.78
CA LEU A 283 -9.95 -6.10 -11.58
C LEU A 283 -8.93 -7.08 -12.14
N VAL A 284 -7.92 -6.58 -12.84
CA VAL A 284 -6.75 -7.34 -13.27
C VAL A 284 -5.49 -6.71 -12.70
N LEU A 285 -4.68 -7.49 -11.96
CA LEU A 285 -3.39 -7.08 -11.43
C LEU A 285 -2.28 -7.96 -12.03
N PRO A 286 -1.61 -7.50 -13.12
CA PRO A 286 -0.64 -8.31 -13.87
C PRO A 286 0.80 -8.16 -13.37
N SER A 287 0.99 -7.70 -12.14
CA SER A 287 2.29 -7.28 -11.59
C SER A 287 3.34 -8.38 -11.63
N HIS A 288 4.59 -7.99 -11.86
CA HIS A 288 5.77 -8.85 -11.71
C HIS A 288 6.21 -8.95 -10.25
N ARG A 289 5.93 -7.90 -9.46
CA ARG A 289 6.28 -7.83 -8.04
C ARG A 289 5.25 -7.01 -7.26
N GLU A 290 4.94 -7.49 -6.08
CA GLU A 290 4.14 -6.78 -5.07
C GLU A 290 4.72 -7.03 -3.67
N GLY A 291 4.38 -6.14 -2.75
CA GLY A 291 4.45 -6.45 -1.32
C GLY A 291 3.10 -7.05 -0.89
N MET A 292 2.16 -6.16 -0.55
CA MET A 292 0.75 -6.48 -0.35
C MET A 292 -0.10 -5.42 -1.05
N PRO A 293 -0.68 -5.74 -2.22
CA PRO A 293 -1.35 -4.74 -3.06
C PRO A 293 -2.71 -4.32 -2.48
N ASN A 294 -2.84 -3.06 -2.08
CA ASN A 294 -4.11 -2.50 -1.57
C ASN A 294 -5.23 -2.57 -2.61
N VAL A 295 -4.92 -2.51 -3.89
CA VAL A 295 -5.91 -2.59 -4.98
C VAL A 295 -6.66 -3.93 -4.97
N ILE A 296 -6.06 -5.01 -4.49
CA ILE A 296 -6.75 -6.29 -4.28
C ILE A 296 -7.77 -6.16 -3.14
N LEU A 297 -7.37 -5.59 -1.99
CA LEU A 297 -8.29 -5.36 -0.85
C LEU A 297 -9.46 -4.46 -1.26
N GLU A 298 -9.17 -3.42 -2.02
CA GLU A 298 -10.17 -2.49 -2.55
C GLU A 298 -11.13 -3.19 -3.52
N ALA A 299 -10.62 -4.02 -4.45
CA ALA A 299 -11.45 -4.80 -5.36
C ALA A 299 -12.31 -5.85 -4.62
N MET A 300 -11.75 -6.53 -3.61
CA MET A 300 -12.52 -7.44 -2.74
C MET A 300 -13.69 -6.72 -2.07
N GLN A 301 -13.47 -5.48 -1.62
CA GLN A 301 -14.50 -4.63 -1.01
C GLN A 301 -15.68 -4.35 -1.95
N TRP A 302 -15.39 -4.15 -3.24
CA TRP A 302 -16.37 -3.95 -4.29
C TRP A 302 -16.95 -5.27 -4.86
N ARG A 303 -16.57 -6.43 -4.28
CA ARG A 303 -16.97 -7.77 -4.73
C ARG A 303 -16.62 -8.03 -6.20
N LEU A 304 -15.59 -7.36 -6.71
CA LEU A 304 -15.17 -7.53 -8.09
C LEU A 304 -14.50 -8.91 -8.28
N PRO A 305 -14.77 -9.59 -9.38
CA PRO A 305 -13.94 -10.69 -9.84
C PRO A 305 -12.49 -10.21 -10.02
N ILE A 306 -11.52 -11.00 -9.56
CA ILE A 306 -10.11 -10.61 -9.58
C ILE A 306 -9.31 -11.64 -10.34
N VAL A 307 -8.58 -11.18 -11.36
CA VAL A 307 -7.49 -11.92 -12.02
C VAL A 307 -6.18 -11.27 -11.60
N SER A 308 -5.25 -12.05 -11.07
CA SER A 308 -3.97 -11.50 -10.62
C SER A 308 -2.82 -12.46 -10.90
N THR A 309 -1.62 -11.93 -10.99
CA THR A 309 -0.41 -12.75 -10.90
C THR A 309 -0.18 -13.20 -9.46
N ALA A 310 0.40 -14.40 -9.31
CA ALA A 310 0.71 -15.00 -8.00
C ALA A 310 2.04 -14.45 -7.45
N VAL A 311 2.05 -13.17 -7.05
CA VAL A 311 3.25 -12.48 -6.54
C VAL A 311 2.99 -11.82 -5.18
N GLY A 312 4.02 -11.69 -4.36
CA GLY A 312 3.93 -11.06 -3.05
C GLY A 312 2.87 -11.70 -2.16
N ALA A 313 2.08 -10.88 -1.49
CA ALA A 313 0.97 -11.34 -0.65
C ALA A 313 -0.26 -11.84 -1.43
N VAL A 314 -0.31 -11.74 -2.75
CA VAL A 314 -1.52 -12.10 -3.52
C VAL A 314 -1.99 -13.52 -3.22
N PRO A 315 -1.12 -14.58 -3.18
CA PRO A 315 -1.55 -15.93 -2.82
C PRO A 315 -1.99 -16.08 -1.35
N GLU A 316 -1.62 -15.13 -0.49
CA GLU A 316 -2.10 -15.08 0.90
C GLU A 316 -3.46 -14.37 1.01
N MET A 317 -3.80 -13.52 0.04
CA MET A 317 -5.05 -12.74 -0.02
C MET A 317 -6.17 -13.47 -0.76
N LEU A 318 -5.84 -14.18 -1.84
CA LEU A 318 -6.78 -14.85 -2.73
C LEU A 318 -6.48 -16.35 -2.83
N VAL A 319 -7.53 -17.17 -2.79
CA VAL A 319 -7.44 -18.61 -3.06
C VAL A 319 -7.78 -18.84 -4.53
N ASN A 320 -6.80 -19.37 -5.28
CA ASN A 320 -6.95 -19.62 -6.71
C ASN A 320 -8.15 -20.54 -7.01
N GLY A 321 -9.00 -20.15 -7.96
CA GLY A 321 -10.20 -20.90 -8.34
C GLY A 321 -11.38 -20.74 -7.36
N VAL A 322 -11.20 -20.08 -6.21
CA VAL A 322 -12.24 -19.88 -5.17
C VAL A 322 -12.60 -18.40 -5.02
N SER A 323 -11.65 -17.53 -4.74
CA SER A 323 -11.86 -16.09 -4.52
C SER A 323 -11.17 -15.20 -5.55
N GLY A 324 -10.49 -15.80 -6.55
CA GLY A 324 -9.86 -15.12 -7.68
C GLY A 324 -9.16 -16.11 -8.58
N LEU A 325 -8.73 -15.67 -9.76
CA LEU A 325 -7.89 -16.47 -10.66
C LEU A 325 -6.45 -15.96 -10.58
N LEU A 326 -5.53 -16.86 -10.25
CA LEU A 326 -4.10 -16.55 -10.12
C LEU A 326 -3.34 -17.17 -11.30
N VAL A 327 -2.49 -16.36 -11.94
CA VAL A 327 -1.64 -16.76 -13.06
C VAL A 327 -0.17 -16.51 -12.74
N ARG A 328 0.74 -17.07 -13.54
CA ARG A 328 2.17 -16.78 -13.41
C ARG A 328 2.49 -15.37 -13.88
N PRO A 329 3.41 -14.65 -13.20
CA PRO A 329 3.87 -13.35 -13.68
C PRO A 329 4.59 -13.48 -15.03
N GLY A 330 4.40 -12.49 -15.92
CA GLY A 330 5.02 -12.49 -17.24
C GLY A 330 4.37 -13.43 -18.26
N ASP A 331 3.18 -14.00 -17.97
CA ASP A 331 2.47 -14.90 -18.88
C ASP A 331 1.18 -14.25 -19.42
N PRO A 332 1.24 -13.52 -20.53
CA PRO A 332 0.08 -12.87 -21.14
C PRO A 332 -0.94 -13.87 -21.71
N ILE A 333 -0.53 -15.10 -22.03
CA ILE A 333 -1.44 -16.14 -22.53
C ILE A 333 -2.35 -16.61 -21.41
N SER A 334 -1.77 -16.99 -20.27
CA SER A 334 -2.56 -17.40 -19.10
C SER A 334 -3.42 -16.25 -18.56
N LEU A 335 -2.93 -15.01 -18.62
CA LEU A 335 -3.69 -13.83 -18.24
C LEU A 335 -4.92 -13.65 -19.14
N ALA A 336 -4.77 -13.74 -20.46
CA ALA A 336 -5.88 -13.66 -21.41
C ALA A 336 -6.91 -14.78 -21.17
N ARG A 337 -6.46 -16.03 -20.96
CA ARG A 337 -7.33 -17.16 -20.65
C ARG A 337 -8.14 -16.96 -19.36
N ALA A 338 -7.51 -16.44 -18.31
CA ALA A 338 -8.18 -16.18 -17.04
C ALA A 338 -9.25 -15.07 -17.17
N ILE A 339 -8.95 -14.00 -17.90
CA ILE A 339 -9.90 -12.94 -18.23
C ILE A 339 -11.08 -13.51 -19.05
N ALA A 340 -10.78 -14.25 -20.12
CA ALA A 340 -11.81 -14.88 -20.97
C ALA A 340 -12.70 -15.86 -20.18
N ALA A 341 -12.14 -16.59 -19.22
CA ALA A 341 -12.92 -17.50 -18.36
C ALA A 341 -13.96 -16.77 -17.51
N PHE A 342 -13.67 -15.58 -17.02
CA PHE A 342 -14.66 -14.75 -16.32
C PHE A 342 -15.67 -14.13 -17.27
N MET A 343 -15.23 -13.69 -18.45
CA MET A 343 -16.15 -13.13 -19.46
C MET A 343 -17.13 -14.18 -19.96
N GLY A 344 -16.71 -15.43 -20.10
CA GLY A 344 -17.54 -16.55 -20.54
C GLY A 344 -18.47 -17.13 -19.47
N ASP A 345 -18.20 -16.88 -18.18
CA ASP A 345 -19.03 -17.33 -17.05
C ASP A 345 -19.18 -16.20 -16.01
N PRO A 346 -20.08 -15.23 -16.26
CA PRO A 346 -20.29 -14.09 -15.37
C PRO A 346 -20.77 -14.51 -13.96
N GLU A 347 -21.50 -15.61 -13.86
CA GLU A 347 -21.99 -16.11 -12.56
C GLU A 347 -20.83 -16.64 -11.71
N LYS A 348 -19.91 -17.40 -12.30
CA LYS A 348 -18.68 -17.85 -11.65
C LYS A 348 -17.85 -16.65 -11.21
N ALA A 349 -17.67 -15.67 -12.08
CA ALA A 349 -16.97 -14.44 -11.78
C ALA A 349 -17.56 -13.73 -10.54
N ALA A 350 -18.88 -13.53 -10.52
CA ALA A 350 -19.61 -12.91 -9.41
C ALA A 350 -19.52 -13.76 -8.11
N ARG A 351 -19.61 -15.09 -8.20
CA ARG A 351 -19.44 -15.97 -7.03
C ARG A 351 -18.05 -15.80 -6.42
N MET A 352 -17.01 -15.76 -7.24
CA MET A 352 -15.63 -15.60 -6.76
C MET A 352 -15.40 -14.22 -6.14
N GLY A 353 -15.96 -13.15 -6.71
CA GLY A 353 -15.93 -11.81 -6.12
C GLY A 353 -16.62 -11.75 -4.74
N ARG A 354 -17.77 -12.43 -4.57
CA ARG A 354 -18.43 -12.56 -3.26
C ARG A 354 -17.56 -13.32 -2.25
N LYS A 355 -16.92 -14.43 -2.66
CA LYS A 355 -16.00 -15.18 -1.79
C LYS A 355 -14.78 -14.35 -1.35
N ALA A 356 -14.24 -13.53 -2.25
CA ALA A 356 -13.19 -12.59 -1.91
C ALA A 356 -13.67 -11.59 -0.83
N TYR A 357 -14.84 -11.00 -0.98
CA TYR A 357 -15.44 -10.08 0.00
C TYR A 357 -15.68 -10.74 1.36
N GLU A 358 -16.19 -11.98 1.41
CA GLU A 358 -16.42 -12.73 2.65
C GLU A 358 -15.12 -12.94 3.44
N ALA A 359 -13.99 -13.14 2.74
CA ALA A 359 -12.68 -13.32 3.35
C ALA A 359 -12.02 -12.01 3.81
N LEU A 360 -12.50 -10.85 3.39
CA LEU A 360 -11.83 -9.56 3.55
C LEU A 360 -11.75 -9.12 5.02
N TYR A 361 -12.87 -8.81 5.63
CA TYR A 361 -12.88 -8.14 6.93
C TYR A 361 -12.48 -9.02 8.13
N PRO A 362 -12.66 -10.34 8.12
CA PRO A 362 -12.12 -11.20 9.18
C PRO A 362 -10.60 -11.13 9.31
N ARG A 363 -9.89 -10.72 8.22
CA ARG A 363 -8.42 -10.72 8.18
C ARG A 363 -7.80 -9.34 8.00
N PHE A 364 -8.41 -8.48 7.18
CA PHE A 364 -7.79 -7.27 6.65
C PHE A 364 -8.53 -6.00 7.09
N SER A 365 -9.06 -5.98 8.31
CA SER A 365 -9.68 -4.79 8.88
C SER A 365 -8.68 -3.95 9.69
N PRO A 366 -8.92 -2.63 9.87
CA PRO A 366 -8.10 -1.77 10.71
C PRO A 366 -8.03 -2.27 12.16
N GLU A 367 -9.12 -2.85 12.69
CA GLU A 367 -9.18 -3.41 14.05
C GLU A 367 -8.20 -4.57 14.21
N ARG A 368 -8.21 -5.53 13.27
CA ARG A 368 -7.26 -6.66 13.29
C ARG A 368 -5.83 -6.20 13.13
N ARG A 369 -5.61 -5.21 12.30
CA ARG A 369 -4.28 -4.61 12.13
C ARG A 369 -3.80 -3.93 13.41
N ALA A 370 -4.68 -3.17 14.08
CA ALA A 370 -4.37 -2.54 15.36
C ALA A 370 -4.05 -3.56 16.46
N GLU A 371 -4.78 -4.67 16.54
CA GLU A 371 -4.49 -5.77 17.47
C GLU A 371 -3.09 -6.34 17.29
N LYS A 372 -2.66 -6.55 16.04
CA LYS A 372 -1.30 -7.03 15.73
C LYS A 372 -0.24 -6.00 16.12
N PHE A 373 -0.50 -4.70 15.90
CA PHE A 373 0.39 -3.64 16.34
C PHE A 373 0.50 -3.59 17.88
N GLU A 374 -0.61 -3.63 18.60
CA GLU A 374 -0.60 -3.63 20.07
C GLU A 374 0.18 -4.83 20.63
N SER A 375 -0.03 -6.02 20.06
CA SER A 375 0.71 -7.21 20.44
C SER A 375 2.22 -7.07 20.20
N LEU A 376 2.60 -6.46 19.08
CA LEU A 376 4.01 -6.18 18.77
C LEU A 376 4.60 -5.16 19.74
N TYR A 377 3.90 -4.05 19.99
CA TYR A 377 4.38 -2.98 20.88
C TYR A 377 4.58 -3.47 22.30
N ASN A 378 3.63 -4.23 22.85
CA ASN A 378 3.76 -4.84 24.17
C ASN A 378 5.00 -5.74 24.24
N ARG A 379 5.15 -6.65 23.30
CA ARG A 379 6.31 -7.57 23.24
C ARG A 379 7.66 -6.82 23.14
N VAL A 380 7.71 -5.71 22.39
CA VAL A 380 8.92 -4.89 22.27
C VAL A 380 9.22 -4.15 23.58
N LEU A 381 8.20 -3.67 24.30
CA LEU A 381 8.36 -3.00 25.59
C LEU A 381 8.76 -3.96 26.72
N GLU A 382 8.27 -5.20 26.69
CA GLU A 382 8.63 -6.24 27.66
C GLU A 382 10.06 -6.75 27.49
N ALA A 383 10.66 -6.57 26.31
CA ALA A 383 12.03 -7.01 26.01
C ALA A 383 13.12 -5.97 26.36
N VAL A 384 12.74 -4.78 26.82
CA VAL A 384 13.62 -3.65 27.19
C VAL A 384 13.59 -3.43 28.70
#